data_aed0f987f4c174487bfce6cf153137e3
#
_entry.id   aed0f987f4c174487bfce6cf153137e3
#
_cell.length_a   1.000
_cell.length_b   1.000
_cell.length_c   1.000
_cell.angle_alpha   90.00
_cell.angle_beta   90.00
_cell.angle_gamma   90.00
#
_symmetry.space_group_name_H-M   'P 1'
#
loop_
_entity.id
_entity.type
_entity.pdbx_description
1 polymer ?
#
loop_
_entity_poly.entity_id
_entity_poly.type
_entity_poly.pdbx_seq_one_letter_code
_entity_poly.pdbx_strand_id
1 'polypeptide(L)'
;MEQDLIIYNTLTRHKELFKPQHAPNVGMYVCGPTVYGDPHLGHARPAITFDILFRYLQHIGYKVRYVRNITDVGHLEHDADEGDDKIEKKARLEQLEPMEIAQHYTNRYHAAMEALNVLPPSIEPHATGHIIEQEELVKEILNNGYAYESNGSIYFDVVKYNNDHRYGILSGRNLTDLINNSRELQGVSEKKHQVDFALWKKAQPEHIMRWPSPWSVGFPGWHCECTAMGRKYLGSHFDIHGGGMDLIFPHHECEIAQAVASQGDQMVHYWMHNNMITINGQKMGKSLGNFITLEQFFTGNHASLTQAYSPMTIRFFILSAHYRGTVDFSNEALEAAQKGYERLMNAFDDLERVPVSDHCDAETQQFVKNFCQRCYDAMNDDLQTPLVISYLFEACHLINTLLDHKTTIDSDSLHELSEAMKLFAFNLLGLKNEKGDNNEAREEAYGKVVDMVLDLRAKAKADKDWATSDKIRDALSEAGFEVKDTKDGVTWKLNR
;
A
#
# COMPACT_ATOMS: atom_id res chain seq x y z
N MET A 1 6.57 -5.79 26.07
CA MET A 1 6.67 -4.40 26.61
C MET A 1 5.44 -3.67 26.14
N GLU A 2 4.77 -2.96 27.05
CA GLU A 2 3.65 -2.08 26.69
C GLU A 2 4.25 -0.91 25.88
N GLN A 3 3.80 -0.72 24.65
CA GLN A 3 4.31 0.32 23.75
C GLN A 3 3.26 1.43 23.65
N ASP A 4 3.66 2.65 23.98
CA ASP A 4 2.81 3.85 23.89
C ASP A 4 2.81 4.39 22.47
N LEU A 5 2.00 3.81 21.58
CA LEU A 5 1.84 4.28 20.21
C LEU A 5 1.13 5.64 20.19
N ILE A 6 1.76 6.63 19.58
CA ILE A 6 1.19 7.93 19.30
C ILE A 6 0.90 8.01 17.81
N ILE A 7 -0.29 8.47 17.41
CA ILE A 7 -0.69 8.65 16.02
C ILE A 7 -1.26 10.04 15.79
N TYR A 8 -1.06 10.59 14.61
CA TYR A 8 -1.66 11.86 14.23
C TYR A 8 -3.11 11.67 13.82
N ASN A 9 -4.03 12.34 14.52
CA ASN A 9 -5.44 12.34 14.20
C ASN A 9 -5.79 13.58 13.35
N THR A 10 -6.22 13.35 12.11
CA THR A 10 -6.59 14.45 11.18
C THR A 10 -7.76 15.27 11.71
N LEU A 11 -8.68 14.65 12.45
CA LEU A 11 -9.85 15.34 13.01
C LEU A 11 -9.45 16.40 14.03
N THR A 12 -8.56 16.06 14.95
CA THR A 12 -8.08 16.97 16.01
C THR A 12 -6.86 17.78 15.59
N ARG A 13 -6.15 17.31 14.53
CA ARG A 13 -4.90 17.90 14.02
C ARG A 13 -3.73 17.85 15.02
N HIS A 14 -3.77 16.87 15.91
CA HIS A 14 -2.74 16.62 16.92
C HIS A 14 -2.28 15.16 16.90
N LYS A 15 -1.08 14.94 17.40
CA LYS A 15 -0.60 13.60 17.77
C LYS A 15 -1.25 13.22 19.11
N GLU A 16 -1.82 12.02 19.16
CA GLU A 16 -2.58 11.50 20.30
C GLU A 16 -2.08 10.11 20.66
N LEU A 17 -2.07 9.79 21.94
CA LEU A 17 -1.82 8.44 22.41
C LEU A 17 -2.95 7.53 21.94
N PHE A 18 -2.59 6.50 21.19
CA PHE A 18 -3.56 5.54 20.68
C PHE A 18 -4.17 4.71 21.82
N LYS A 19 -5.47 4.81 21.99
CA LYS A 19 -6.24 4.05 22.96
C LYS A 19 -7.44 3.42 22.27
N PRO A 20 -7.39 2.11 21.97
CA PRO A 20 -8.53 1.44 21.34
C PRO A 20 -9.72 1.39 22.29
N GLN A 21 -10.93 1.46 21.72
CA GLN A 21 -12.18 1.45 22.48
C GLN A 21 -12.39 0.13 23.22
N HIS A 22 -11.89 -0.96 22.67
CA HIS A 22 -12.11 -2.33 23.17
C HIS A 22 -10.82 -3.17 23.20
N ALA A 23 -9.77 -2.66 23.86
CA ALA A 23 -8.50 -3.37 23.97
C ALA A 23 -8.69 -4.85 24.42
N PRO A 24 -7.98 -5.82 23.84
CA PRO A 24 -6.92 -5.66 22.83
C PRO A 24 -7.44 -5.59 21.38
N ASN A 25 -8.76 -5.52 21.15
CA ASN A 25 -9.34 -5.50 19.81
C ASN A 25 -9.30 -4.08 19.24
N VAL A 26 -8.92 -3.97 17.95
CA VAL A 26 -8.86 -2.72 17.20
C VAL A 26 -9.66 -2.89 15.92
N GLY A 27 -10.61 -1.98 15.66
CA GLY A 27 -11.31 -1.85 14.39
C GLY A 27 -10.60 -0.85 13.49
N MET A 28 -10.16 -1.27 12.31
CA MET A 28 -9.52 -0.41 11.31
C MET A 28 -10.21 -0.55 9.96
N TYR A 29 -10.69 0.57 9.41
CA TYR A 29 -11.23 0.67 8.05
C TYR A 29 -10.33 1.52 7.18
N VAL A 30 -10.05 1.09 5.96
CA VAL A 30 -9.29 1.88 4.97
C VAL A 30 -10.04 1.87 3.66
N CYS A 31 -10.24 3.05 3.06
CA CYS A 31 -10.83 3.15 1.73
C CYS A 31 -9.96 2.40 0.71
N GLY A 32 -10.60 1.52 -0.02
CA GLY A 32 -9.97 0.70 -1.05
C GLY A 32 -10.05 1.32 -2.45
N PRO A 33 -9.61 0.60 -3.48
CA PRO A 33 -9.59 1.10 -4.84
C PRO A 33 -10.96 1.07 -5.51
N THR A 34 -11.18 2.00 -6.45
CA THR A 34 -12.20 1.83 -7.49
C THR A 34 -11.59 1.03 -8.64
N VAL A 35 -12.19 -0.13 -8.94
CA VAL A 35 -11.60 -1.14 -9.83
C VAL A 35 -11.98 -0.98 -11.29
N TYR A 36 -11.55 0.13 -11.91
CA TYR A 36 -11.75 0.42 -13.33
C TYR A 36 -10.44 0.57 -14.14
N GLY A 37 -9.30 0.36 -13.52
CA GLY A 37 -7.99 0.50 -14.15
C GLY A 37 -6.86 -0.08 -13.31
N ASP A 38 -5.70 -0.19 -13.93
CA ASP A 38 -4.51 -0.74 -13.28
C ASP A 38 -4.06 0.06 -12.05
N PRO A 39 -3.57 -0.65 -11.02
CA PRO A 39 -3.04 0.01 -9.83
C PRO A 39 -1.78 0.82 -10.16
N HIS A 40 -1.61 1.93 -9.45
CA HIS A 40 -0.51 2.88 -9.60
C HIS A 40 0.03 3.31 -8.22
N LEU A 41 1.06 4.16 -8.20
CA LEU A 41 1.68 4.62 -6.94
C LEU A 41 0.69 5.24 -5.94
N GLY A 42 -0.37 5.91 -6.44
CA GLY A 42 -1.43 6.46 -5.60
C GLY A 42 -2.23 5.38 -4.83
N HIS A 43 -2.30 4.14 -5.35
CA HIS A 43 -2.85 2.98 -4.64
C HIS A 43 -1.82 2.31 -3.72
N ALA A 44 -0.55 2.25 -4.16
CA ALA A 44 0.52 1.65 -3.37
C ALA A 44 0.77 2.38 -2.06
N ARG A 45 0.71 3.72 -2.07
CA ARG A 45 1.04 4.52 -0.90
C ARG A 45 0.11 4.29 0.30
N PRO A 46 -1.23 4.44 0.19
CA PRO A 46 -2.13 4.09 1.29
C PRO A 46 -2.02 2.62 1.68
N ALA A 47 -1.92 1.70 0.71
CA ALA A 47 -1.80 0.28 0.98
C ALA A 47 -0.57 -0.04 1.85
N ILE A 48 0.61 0.51 1.51
CA ILE A 48 1.85 0.33 2.29
C ILE A 48 1.75 1.05 3.64
N THR A 49 1.22 2.28 3.69
CA THR A 49 1.07 3.04 4.94
C THR A 49 0.24 2.26 5.97
N PHE A 50 -0.92 1.77 5.57
CA PHE A 50 -1.81 1.04 6.48
C PHE A 50 -1.37 -0.40 6.73
N ASP A 51 -0.57 -1.00 5.83
CA ASP A 51 0.14 -2.26 6.07
C ASP A 51 1.15 -2.11 7.22
N ILE A 52 1.92 -1.01 7.25
CA ILE A 52 2.84 -0.73 8.36
C ILE A 52 2.08 -0.58 9.68
N LEU A 53 0.99 0.19 9.69
CA LEU A 53 0.15 0.35 10.89
C LEU A 53 -0.43 -0.99 11.33
N PHE A 54 -0.96 -1.80 10.41
CA PHE A 54 -1.52 -3.11 10.68
C PHE A 54 -0.49 -4.06 11.29
N ARG A 55 0.70 -4.17 10.67
CA ARG A 55 1.81 -4.98 11.19
C ARG A 55 2.24 -4.52 12.57
N TYR A 56 2.39 -3.22 12.76
CA TYR A 56 2.85 -2.67 14.03
C TYR A 56 1.83 -2.87 15.15
N LEU A 57 0.55 -2.61 14.93
CA LEU A 57 -0.51 -2.87 15.90
C LEU A 57 -0.55 -4.33 16.33
N GLN A 58 -0.44 -5.27 15.36
CA GLN A 58 -0.37 -6.70 15.68
C GLN A 58 0.88 -7.04 16.50
N HIS A 59 2.03 -6.47 16.14
CA HIS A 59 3.29 -6.71 16.83
C HIS A 59 3.27 -6.25 18.29
N ILE A 60 2.66 -5.10 18.57
CA ILE A 60 2.53 -4.58 19.94
C ILE A 60 1.36 -5.21 20.73
N GLY A 61 0.72 -6.25 20.17
CA GLY A 61 -0.21 -7.14 20.89
C GLY A 61 -1.70 -6.87 20.63
N TYR A 62 -2.08 -5.97 19.74
CA TYR A 62 -3.48 -5.76 19.39
C TYR A 62 -4.02 -6.83 18.42
N LYS A 63 -5.31 -7.13 18.53
CA LYS A 63 -6.07 -7.98 17.62
C LYS A 63 -6.82 -7.07 16.65
N VAL A 64 -6.26 -6.86 15.47
CA VAL A 64 -6.80 -5.90 14.50
C VAL A 64 -7.78 -6.59 13.56
N ARG A 65 -9.02 -6.07 13.49
CA ARG A 65 -9.95 -6.37 12.40
C ARG A 65 -9.79 -5.27 11.36
N TYR A 66 -9.06 -5.59 10.29
CA TYR A 66 -8.79 -4.69 9.20
C TYR A 66 -9.80 -4.90 8.07
N VAL A 67 -10.55 -3.87 7.71
CA VAL A 67 -11.52 -3.85 6.61
C VAL A 67 -11.02 -2.88 5.54
N ARG A 68 -10.98 -3.33 4.30
CA ARG A 68 -10.68 -2.50 3.12
C ARG A 68 -11.65 -2.87 2.02
N ASN A 69 -12.43 -1.90 1.54
CA ASN A 69 -13.43 -2.19 0.53
C ASN A 69 -12.87 -2.25 -0.90
N ILE A 70 -13.67 -2.81 -1.79
CA ILE A 70 -13.56 -2.67 -3.24
C ILE A 70 -14.76 -1.86 -3.71
N THR A 71 -14.50 -0.70 -4.34
CA THR A 71 -15.53 0.12 -4.98
C THR A 71 -15.72 -0.41 -6.40
N ASP A 72 -16.81 -1.13 -6.60
CA ASP A 72 -17.18 -1.77 -7.86
C ASP A 72 -18.49 -1.23 -8.46
N VAL A 73 -19.04 -0.13 -7.92
CA VAL A 73 -20.22 0.59 -8.43
C VAL A 73 -20.29 2.02 -7.90
N GLY A 74 -21.03 2.89 -8.55
CA GLY A 74 -21.47 4.18 -8.01
C GLY A 74 -20.44 5.30 -7.98
N HIS A 75 -19.22 5.06 -8.48
CA HIS A 75 -18.17 6.07 -8.56
C HIS A 75 -18.16 6.74 -9.93
N LEU A 76 -18.82 7.89 -10.00
CA LEU A 76 -18.97 8.63 -11.24
C LEU A 76 -17.73 9.43 -11.62
N GLU A 77 -17.66 9.88 -12.88
CA GLU A 77 -16.54 10.68 -13.37
C GLU A 77 -16.42 12.00 -12.61
N HIS A 78 -15.18 12.49 -12.49
CA HIS A 78 -14.84 13.74 -11.79
C HIS A 78 -15.20 13.76 -10.30
N ASP A 79 -15.46 12.58 -9.69
CA ASP A 79 -15.90 12.44 -8.30
C ASP A 79 -17.17 13.29 -8.02
N ALA A 80 -18.02 13.41 -9.04
CA ALA A 80 -19.26 14.17 -9.05
C ALA A 80 -20.48 13.23 -8.87
N ASP A 81 -21.68 13.83 -8.70
CA ASP A 81 -22.95 13.08 -8.66
C ASP A 81 -23.62 12.99 -10.05
N GLU A 82 -22.96 13.44 -11.10
CA GLU A 82 -23.42 13.40 -12.48
C GLU A 82 -22.29 12.91 -13.39
N GLY A 83 -22.67 12.22 -14.45
CA GLY A 83 -21.73 11.65 -15.42
C GLY A 83 -21.82 10.12 -15.49
N ASP A 84 -20.93 9.54 -16.27
CA ASP A 84 -20.84 8.08 -16.42
C ASP A 84 -20.19 7.44 -15.19
N ASP A 85 -20.67 6.26 -14.79
CA ASP A 85 -19.95 5.39 -13.87
C ASP A 85 -18.62 4.96 -14.49
N LYS A 86 -17.52 5.06 -13.73
CA LYS A 86 -16.16 4.78 -14.23
C LYS A 86 -16.00 3.34 -14.74
N ILE A 87 -16.66 2.38 -14.09
CA ILE A 87 -16.58 0.96 -14.44
C ILE A 87 -17.45 0.68 -15.67
N GLU A 88 -18.69 1.20 -15.69
CA GLU A 88 -19.57 1.03 -16.86
C GLU A 88 -19.02 1.71 -18.12
N LYS A 89 -18.42 2.90 -17.98
CA LYS A 89 -17.75 3.56 -19.09
C LYS A 89 -16.62 2.71 -19.65
N LYS A 90 -15.80 2.13 -18.77
CA LYS A 90 -14.71 1.24 -19.14
C LYS A 90 -15.24 -0.02 -19.83
N ALA A 91 -16.31 -0.63 -19.27
CA ALA A 91 -16.96 -1.80 -19.84
C ALA A 91 -17.48 -1.55 -21.26
N ARG A 92 -18.16 -0.42 -21.49
CA ARG A 92 -18.60 0.00 -22.83
C ARG A 92 -17.45 0.15 -23.83
N LEU A 93 -16.33 0.75 -23.39
CA LEU A 93 -15.15 0.93 -24.25
C LEU A 93 -14.48 -0.40 -24.61
N GLU A 94 -14.50 -1.38 -23.73
CA GLU A 94 -13.88 -2.70 -23.93
C GLU A 94 -14.87 -3.76 -24.43
N GLN A 95 -16.15 -3.43 -24.57
CA GLN A 95 -17.24 -4.33 -24.97
C GLN A 95 -17.39 -5.53 -24.02
N LEU A 96 -17.26 -5.28 -22.71
CA LEU A 96 -17.37 -6.24 -21.63
C LEU A 96 -18.52 -5.89 -20.69
N GLU A 97 -18.89 -6.81 -19.80
CA GLU A 97 -19.80 -6.52 -18.69
C GLU A 97 -19.06 -5.75 -17.59
N PRO A 98 -19.73 -4.81 -16.87
CA PRO A 98 -19.10 -4.06 -15.77
C PRO A 98 -18.44 -4.96 -14.70
N MET A 99 -19.06 -6.10 -14.38
CA MET A 99 -18.51 -7.03 -13.40
C MET A 99 -17.28 -7.79 -13.91
N GLU A 100 -17.10 -7.96 -15.22
CA GLU A 100 -15.85 -8.49 -15.80
C GLU A 100 -14.71 -7.48 -15.60
N ILE A 101 -14.98 -6.19 -15.83
CA ILE A 101 -14.03 -5.10 -15.57
C ILE A 101 -13.65 -5.07 -14.09
N ALA A 102 -14.64 -5.06 -13.19
CA ALA A 102 -14.41 -5.03 -11.77
C ALA A 102 -13.56 -6.22 -11.30
N GLN A 103 -13.89 -7.44 -11.73
CA GLN A 103 -13.14 -8.65 -11.39
C GLN A 103 -11.71 -8.62 -11.95
N HIS A 104 -11.53 -8.20 -13.20
CA HIS A 104 -10.22 -8.12 -13.83
C HIS A 104 -9.29 -7.19 -13.05
N TYR A 105 -9.72 -5.96 -12.78
CA TYR A 105 -8.88 -4.98 -12.09
C TYR A 105 -8.72 -5.25 -10.59
N THR A 106 -9.69 -5.89 -9.95
CA THR A 106 -9.53 -6.42 -8.59
C THR A 106 -8.38 -7.42 -8.52
N ASN A 107 -8.34 -8.39 -9.44
CA ASN A 107 -7.25 -9.39 -9.49
C ASN A 107 -5.90 -8.73 -9.75
N ARG A 108 -5.84 -7.73 -10.63
CA ARG A 108 -4.60 -6.98 -10.90
C ARG A 108 -4.16 -6.14 -9.69
N TYR A 109 -5.12 -5.57 -8.96
CA TYR A 109 -4.83 -4.88 -7.71
C TYR A 109 -4.24 -5.83 -6.67
N HIS A 110 -4.86 -7.00 -6.46
CA HIS A 110 -4.35 -8.00 -5.52
C HIS A 110 -2.94 -8.46 -5.88
N ALA A 111 -2.69 -8.79 -7.15
CA ALA A 111 -1.35 -9.19 -7.61
C ALA A 111 -0.28 -8.10 -7.35
N ALA A 112 -0.62 -6.84 -7.58
CA ALA A 112 0.29 -5.73 -7.31
C ALA A 112 0.53 -5.54 -5.80
N MET A 113 -0.50 -5.70 -4.96
CA MET A 113 -0.36 -5.61 -3.50
C MET A 113 0.46 -6.77 -2.93
N GLU A 114 0.27 -7.98 -3.44
CA GLU A 114 1.07 -9.16 -3.09
C GLU A 114 2.55 -8.96 -3.46
N ALA A 115 2.83 -8.47 -4.68
CA ALA A 115 4.19 -8.14 -5.11
C ALA A 115 4.85 -7.11 -4.19
N LEU A 116 4.10 -6.10 -3.73
CA LEU A 116 4.56 -5.11 -2.75
C LEU A 116 4.63 -5.64 -1.31
N ASN A 117 4.33 -6.92 -1.06
CA ASN A 117 4.25 -7.54 0.27
C ASN A 117 3.29 -6.82 1.25
N VAL A 118 2.20 -6.29 0.73
CA VAL A 118 1.10 -5.73 1.54
C VAL A 118 0.25 -6.90 2.05
N LEU A 119 0.03 -6.96 3.35
CA LEU A 119 -0.84 -7.98 3.95
C LEU A 119 -2.30 -7.79 3.52
N PRO A 120 -3.03 -8.88 3.25
CA PRO A 120 -4.45 -8.79 2.94
C PRO A 120 -5.23 -8.26 4.16
N PRO A 121 -6.34 -7.53 3.95
CA PRO A 121 -7.24 -7.15 5.03
C PRO A 121 -7.92 -8.39 5.61
N SER A 122 -8.46 -8.27 6.83
CA SER A 122 -9.27 -9.34 7.45
C SER A 122 -10.58 -9.58 6.69
N ILE A 123 -11.15 -8.49 6.14
CA ILE A 123 -12.40 -8.49 5.37
C ILE A 123 -12.25 -7.49 4.22
N GLU A 124 -12.60 -7.92 3.00
CA GLU A 124 -12.57 -7.06 1.81
C GLU A 124 -13.95 -7.04 1.15
N PRO A 125 -14.87 -6.18 1.64
CA PRO A 125 -16.22 -6.11 1.13
C PRO A 125 -16.30 -5.35 -0.19
N HIS A 126 -17.20 -5.79 -1.08
CA HIS A 126 -17.55 -5.11 -2.31
C HIS A 126 -18.78 -4.22 -2.11
N ALA A 127 -18.81 -3.04 -2.73
CA ALA A 127 -19.94 -2.13 -2.65
C ALA A 127 -21.22 -2.77 -3.20
N THR A 128 -21.12 -3.51 -4.33
CA THR A 128 -22.25 -4.26 -4.93
C THR A 128 -22.81 -5.35 -4.01
N GLY A 129 -22.00 -5.92 -3.14
CA GLY A 129 -22.42 -6.93 -2.15
C GLY A 129 -23.14 -6.32 -0.93
N HIS A 130 -23.26 -5.00 -0.84
CA HIS A 130 -23.76 -4.27 0.34
C HIS A 130 -24.84 -3.25 0.01
N ILE A 131 -25.57 -3.47 -1.07
CA ILE A 131 -26.68 -2.56 -1.50
C ILE A 131 -27.74 -2.41 -0.41
N ILE A 132 -28.09 -3.52 0.27
CA ILE A 132 -29.12 -3.49 1.33
C ILE A 132 -28.66 -2.61 2.49
N GLU A 133 -27.41 -2.74 2.94
CA GLU A 133 -26.87 -1.94 4.04
C GLU A 133 -26.80 -0.45 3.69
N GLN A 134 -26.48 -0.16 2.43
CA GLN A 134 -26.48 1.22 1.93
C GLN A 134 -27.90 1.79 1.86
N GLU A 135 -28.88 1.02 1.38
CA GLU A 135 -30.30 1.45 1.42
C GLU A 135 -30.80 1.70 2.84
N GLU A 136 -30.45 0.86 3.81
CA GLU A 136 -30.85 1.05 5.21
C GLU A 136 -30.23 2.34 5.78
N LEU A 137 -28.96 2.61 5.51
CA LEU A 137 -28.31 3.86 5.88
C LEU A 137 -29.04 5.08 5.29
N VAL A 138 -29.41 5.03 4.01
CA VAL A 138 -30.14 6.10 3.34
C VAL A 138 -31.52 6.30 3.98
N LYS A 139 -32.24 5.23 4.32
CA LYS A 139 -33.55 5.28 5.03
C LYS A 139 -33.42 5.94 6.39
N GLU A 140 -32.39 5.60 7.17
CA GLU A 140 -32.14 6.22 8.48
C GLU A 140 -31.90 7.73 8.34
N ILE A 141 -31.05 8.16 7.40
CA ILE A 141 -30.76 9.57 7.15
C ILE A 141 -32.03 10.33 6.71
N LEU A 142 -32.84 9.72 5.84
CA LEU A 142 -34.14 10.28 5.41
C LEU A 142 -35.11 10.43 6.60
N ASN A 143 -35.25 9.40 7.42
CA ASN A 143 -36.14 9.40 8.57
C ASN A 143 -35.75 10.44 9.62
N ASN A 144 -34.44 10.68 9.78
CA ASN A 144 -33.89 11.72 10.65
C ASN A 144 -33.95 13.12 10.02
N GLY A 145 -34.42 13.21 8.76
CA GLY A 145 -34.71 14.44 8.04
C GLY A 145 -33.49 15.16 7.49
N TYR A 146 -32.34 14.51 7.33
CA TYR A 146 -31.14 15.09 6.73
C TYR A 146 -30.96 14.73 5.25
N ALA A 147 -31.95 14.09 4.63
CA ALA A 147 -31.98 13.83 3.20
C ALA A 147 -33.34 14.17 2.60
N TYR A 148 -33.41 14.29 1.27
CA TYR A 148 -34.61 14.54 0.53
C TYR A 148 -34.61 13.80 -0.81
N GLU A 149 -35.80 13.50 -1.32
CA GLU A 149 -36.01 12.95 -2.64
C GLU A 149 -36.14 14.03 -3.71
N SER A 150 -35.53 13.84 -4.85
CA SER A 150 -35.68 14.61 -6.07
C SER A 150 -35.61 13.71 -7.30
N ASN A 151 -36.68 13.69 -8.10
CA ASN A 151 -36.78 12.86 -9.32
C ASN A 151 -36.47 11.36 -9.14
N GLY A 152 -36.70 10.79 -7.95
CA GLY A 152 -36.38 9.41 -7.62
C GLY A 152 -34.91 9.17 -7.22
N SER A 153 -34.10 10.21 -7.12
CA SER A 153 -32.79 10.20 -6.47
C SER A 153 -32.92 10.75 -5.04
N ILE A 154 -32.02 10.31 -4.17
CA ILE A 154 -31.95 10.78 -2.77
C ILE A 154 -30.66 11.56 -2.57
N TYR A 155 -30.78 12.75 -2.03
CA TYR A 155 -29.66 13.64 -1.75
C TYR A 155 -29.57 13.96 -0.26
N PHE A 156 -28.34 14.04 0.25
CA PHE A 156 -28.05 14.55 1.58
C PHE A 156 -28.19 16.07 1.60
N ASP A 157 -28.93 16.59 2.55
CA ASP A 157 -29.19 18.05 2.72
C ASP A 157 -28.09 18.65 3.61
N VAL A 158 -26.97 19.04 2.98
CA VAL A 158 -25.78 19.56 3.68
C VAL A 158 -26.10 20.86 4.42
N VAL A 159 -26.95 21.72 3.85
CA VAL A 159 -27.31 23.00 4.48
C VAL A 159 -28.12 22.74 5.76
N LYS A 160 -29.11 21.86 5.71
CA LYS A 160 -29.89 21.48 6.89
C LYS A 160 -29.02 20.83 7.96
N TYR A 161 -28.16 19.87 7.57
CA TYR A 161 -27.20 19.22 8.48
C TYR A 161 -26.34 20.28 9.17
N ASN A 162 -25.80 21.26 8.43
CA ASN A 162 -24.91 22.28 8.98
C ASN A 162 -25.63 23.25 9.95
N ASN A 163 -26.96 23.32 9.95
CA ASN A 163 -27.71 24.11 10.94
C ASN A 163 -27.69 23.45 12.33
N ASP A 164 -27.70 22.11 12.37
CA ASP A 164 -27.77 21.33 13.62
C ASP A 164 -26.39 20.83 14.03
N HIS A 165 -25.51 20.59 13.06
CA HIS A 165 -24.18 20.07 13.20
C HIS A 165 -23.19 20.90 12.36
N ARG A 166 -21.90 20.73 12.56
CA ARG A 166 -20.90 21.40 11.73
C ARG A 166 -20.46 20.50 10.57
N TYR A 167 -20.72 20.88 9.31
CA TYR A 167 -20.10 20.27 8.13
C TYR A 167 -18.72 20.89 7.88
N GLY A 168 -17.71 20.07 7.53
CA GLY A 168 -16.34 20.53 7.32
C GLY A 168 -15.45 20.42 8.56
N ILE A 169 -15.79 19.57 9.53
CA ILE A 169 -14.99 19.42 10.77
C ILE A 169 -13.65 18.72 10.51
N LEU A 170 -13.60 17.75 9.59
CA LEU A 170 -12.38 17.03 9.22
C LEU A 170 -11.53 17.85 8.26
N SER A 171 -12.13 18.38 7.21
CA SER A 171 -11.43 19.14 6.17
C SER A 171 -11.06 20.56 6.61
N GLY A 172 -11.74 21.10 7.60
CA GLY A 172 -11.63 22.49 8.03
C GLY A 172 -12.26 23.49 7.06
N ARG A 173 -13.02 22.99 6.06
CA ARG A 173 -13.70 23.84 5.10
C ARG A 173 -14.93 24.52 5.72
N ASN A 174 -15.24 25.71 5.23
CA ASN A 174 -16.42 26.47 5.63
C ASN A 174 -17.53 26.28 4.59
N LEU A 175 -18.76 25.98 5.03
CA LEU A 175 -19.90 25.78 4.14
C LEU A 175 -20.16 26.99 3.26
N THR A 176 -20.02 28.23 3.80
CA THR A 176 -20.23 29.48 3.02
C THR A 176 -19.27 29.56 1.84
N ASP A 177 -17.99 29.18 2.04
CA ASP A 177 -16.99 29.17 0.98
C ASP A 177 -17.28 28.08 -0.05
N LEU A 178 -17.76 26.91 0.39
CA LEU A 178 -18.18 25.83 -0.50
C LEU A 178 -19.35 26.25 -1.40
N ILE A 179 -20.36 26.91 -0.83
CA ILE A 179 -21.52 27.43 -1.58
C ILE A 179 -21.08 28.52 -2.56
N ASN A 180 -20.20 29.42 -2.15
CA ASN A 180 -19.73 30.50 -3.01
C ASN A 180 -18.90 29.98 -4.20
N ASN A 181 -18.05 29.00 -3.97
CA ASN A 181 -17.23 28.41 -5.02
C ASN A 181 -18.03 27.53 -5.99
N SER A 182 -19.20 27.04 -5.59
CA SER A 182 -20.09 26.22 -6.43
C SER A 182 -21.02 27.00 -7.36
N ARG A 183 -21.09 28.33 -7.24
CA ARG A 183 -22.00 29.18 -8.01
C ARG A 183 -21.72 29.28 -9.52
N GLU A 184 -20.58 28.82 -10.00
CA GLU A 184 -20.21 28.93 -11.42
C GLU A 184 -20.82 27.84 -12.32
N LEU A 185 -21.45 26.81 -11.77
CA LEU A 185 -22.08 25.72 -12.53
C LEU A 185 -23.64 25.92 -12.56
N GLN A 186 -24.12 26.86 -13.32
CA GLN A 186 -25.57 27.05 -13.56
C GLN A 186 -26.05 26.03 -14.61
N GLY A 187 -26.50 24.87 -14.17
CA GLY A 187 -27.33 23.93 -14.89
C GLY A 187 -28.57 23.58 -14.07
N VAL A 188 -29.60 22.99 -14.68
CA VAL A 188 -30.81 22.52 -13.98
C VAL A 188 -30.38 21.33 -13.09
N SER A 189 -29.97 21.62 -11.86
CA SER A 189 -29.55 20.61 -10.87
C SER A 189 -30.78 20.02 -10.19
N GLU A 190 -30.84 18.72 -10.04
CA GLU A 190 -31.83 18.04 -9.20
C GLU A 190 -31.66 18.35 -7.72
N LYS A 191 -30.50 18.91 -7.33
CA LYS A 191 -30.16 19.26 -5.96
C LYS A 191 -30.76 20.57 -5.50
N LYS A 192 -31.14 20.66 -4.20
CA LYS A 192 -31.51 21.93 -3.57
C LYS A 192 -30.35 22.90 -3.49
N HIS A 193 -29.17 22.36 -3.13
CA HIS A 193 -27.92 23.10 -3.04
C HIS A 193 -26.81 22.35 -3.74
N GLN A 194 -25.89 23.03 -4.40
CA GLN A 194 -24.77 22.42 -5.13
C GLN A 194 -23.84 21.60 -4.22
N VAL A 195 -23.76 21.93 -2.94
CA VAL A 195 -22.97 21.22 -1.94
C VAL A 195 -23.60 19.91 -1.47
N ASP A 196 -24.90 19.67 -1.76
CA ASP A 196 -25.57 18.43 -1.44
C ASP A 196 -24.93 17.28 -2.26
N PHE A 197 -24.93 16.08 -1.72
CA PHE A 197 -24.34 14.92 -2.39
C PHE A 197 -25.35 13.76 -2.46
N ALA A 198 -25.18 12.92 -3.49
CA ALA A 198 -26.08 11.80 -3.70
C ALA A 198 -25.87 10.69 -2.66
N LEU A 199 -26.99 10.18 -2.13
CA LEU A 199 -27.05 8.95 -1.33
C LEU A 199 -27.58 7.79 -2.15
N TRP A 200 -28.54 8.06 -3.06
CA TRP A 200 -29.06 7.12 -4.04
C TRP A 200 -29.32 7.85 -5.35
N LYS A 201 -28.80 7.33 -6.45
CA LYS A 201 -29.03 7.91 -7.79
C LYS A 201 -30.00 7.04 -8.56
N LYS A 202 -31.04 7.66 -9.12
CA LYS A 202 -31.91 7.00 -10.10
C LYS A 202 -31.10 6.66 -11.34
N ALA A 203 -31.16 5.42 -11.75
CA ALA A 203 -30.47 4.95 -12.95
C ALA A 203 -31.14 5.48 -14.23
N GLN A 204 -30.33 5.85 -15.20
CA GLN A 204 -30.77 6.09 -16.56
C GLN A 204 -30.97 4.74 -17.28
N PRO A 205 -31.74 4.68 -18.39
CA PRO A 205 -31.99 3.43 -19.11
C PRO A 205 -30.73 2.64 -19.52
N GLU A 206 -29.65 3.35 -19.82
CA GLU A 206 -28.36 2.82 -20.24
C GLU A 206 -27.50 2.22 -19.12
N HIS A 207 -27.79 2.53 -17.84
CA HIS A 207 -27.08 1.95 -16.72
C HIS A 207 -27.36 0.46 -16.57
N ILE A 208 -26.32 -0.35 -16.56
CA ILE A 208 -26.39 -1.80 -16.39
C ILE A 208 -26.45 -2.15 -14.89
N MET A 209 -25.57 -1.51 -14.09
CA MET A 209 -25.44 -1.75 -12.65
C MET A 209 -26.47 -0.92 -11.90
N ARG A 210 -27.66 -1.50 -11.68
CA ARG A 210 -28.80 -0.84 -11.01
C ARG A 210 -29.64 -1.85 -10.24
N TRP A 211 -30.17 -1.43 -9.14
CA TRP A 211 -30.98 -2.24 -8.22
C TRP A 211 -32.32 -1.58 -7.93
N PRO A 212 -33.38 -2.38 -7.66
CA PRO A 212 -34.62 -1.84 -7.18
C PRO A 212 -34.44 -1.28 -5.76
N SER A 213 -35.02 -0.12 -5.48
CA SER A 213 -35.04 0.47 -4.16
C SER A 213 -36.45 1.06 -3.86
N PRO A 214 -36.75 1.46 -2.62
CA PRO A 214 -38.01 2.12 -2.29
C PRO A 214 -38.27 3.41 -3.06
N TRP A 215 -37.24 4.03 -3.63
CA TRP A 215 -37.33 5.35 -4.29
C TRP A 215 -37.35 5.22 -5.81
N SER A 216 -36.47 4.39 -6.35
CA SER A 216 -36.37 4.14 -7.79
C SER A 216 -35.49 2.94 -8.06
N VAL A 217 -35.46 2.47 -9.32
CA VAL A 217 -34.38 1.63 -9.81
C VAL A 217 -33.15 2.53 -9.98
N GLY A 218 -32.06 2.20 -9.28
CA GLY A 218 -30.88 3.05 -9.21
C GLY A 218 -29.66 2.37 -8.60
N PHE A 219 -28.74 3.17 -8.09
CA PHE A 219 -27.51 2.71 -7.46
C PHE A 219 -27.10 3.66 -6.30
N PRO A 220 -26.33 3.18 -5.30
CA PRO A 220 -25.90 4.00 -4.18
C PRO A 220 -24.91 5.07 -4.62
N GLY A 221 -24.93 6.24 -3.93
CA GLY A 221 -23.88 7.23 -4.07
C GLY A 221 -22.56 6.76 -3.46
N TRP A 222 -21.46 7.10 -4.09
CA TRP A 222 -20.11 6.67 -3.71
C TRP A 222 -19.78 6.85 -2.22
N HIS A 223 -20.28 7.92 -1.60
CA HIS A 223 -19.97 8.23 -0.20
C HIS A 223 -20.71 7.34 0.82
N CYS A 224 -21.72 6.55 0.40
CA CYS A 224 -22.48 5.66 1.30
C CYS A 224 -21.75 4.36 1.62
N GLU A 225 -20.92 3.86 0.72
CA GLU A 225 -20.34 2.51 0.82
C GLU A 225 -19.46 2.34 2.06
N CYS A 226 -18.50 3.24 2.29
CA CYS A 226 -17.57 3.12 3.42
C CYS A 226 -18.29 3.27 4.77
N THR A 227 -19.26 4.16 4.87
CA THR A 227 -20.11 4.32 6.07
C THR A 227 -20.89 3.04 6.36
N ALA A 228 -21.60 2.49 5.35
CA ALA A 228 -22.42 1.30 5.51
C ALA A 228 -21.58 0.04 5.83
N MET A 229 -20.50 -0.20 5.07
CA MET A 229 -19.63 -1.35 5.25
C MET A 229 -18.79 -1.25 6.53
N GLY A 230 -18.30 -0.05 6.89
CA GLY A 230 -17.60 0.21 8.15
C GLY A 230 -18.48 -0.14 9.34
N ARG A 231 -19.73 0.36 9.36
CA ARG A 231 -20.72 0.07 10.41
C ARG A 231 -21.06 -1.42 10.47
N LYS A 232 -21.20 -2.09 9.34
CA LYS A 232 -21.51 -3.53 9.29
C LYS A 232 -20.45 -4.40 9.93
N TYR A 233 -19.19 -4.14 9.65
CA TYR A 233 -18.09 -5.04 10.04
C TYR A 233 -17.37 -4.63 11.30
N LEU A 234 -17.38 -3.34 11.63
CA LEU A 234 -16.67 -2.79 12.79
C LEU A 234 -17.61 -2.26 13.88
N GLY A 235 -18.90 -2.13 13.58
CA GLY A 235 -19.91 -1.60 14.51
C GLY A 235 -20.16 -0.11 14.33
N SER A 236 -21.06 0.43 15.18
CA SER A 236 -21.43 1.85 15.14
C SER A 236 -20.28 2.79 15.50
N HIS A 237 -19.28 2.29 16.22
CA HIS A 237 -18.08 3.01 16.60
C HIS A 237 -16.86 2.08 16.43
N PHE A 238 -15.78 2.60 15.83
CA PHE A 238 -14.52 1.87 15.68
C PHE A 238 -13.31 2.81 15.76
N ASP A 239 -12.12 2.23 15.83
CA ASP A 239 -10.95 2.99 16.25
C ASP A 239 -10.36 3.85 15.13
N ILE A 240 -10.02 3.27 13.98
CA ILE A 240 -9.22 3.92 12.95
C ILE A 240 -9.94 3.89 11.60
N HIS A 241 -10.04 5.05 10.94
CA HIS A 241 -10.39 5.16 9.53
C HIS A 241 -9.28 5.87 8.76
N GLY A 242 -8.89 5.29 7.62
CA GLY A 242 -7.77 5.79 6.85
C GLY A 242 -7.96 5.84 5.34
N GLY A 243 -7.12 6.65 4.69
CA GLY A 243 -7.07 6.78 3.24
C GLY A 243 -6.05 7.81 2.78
N GLY A 244 -6.05 8.16 1.49
CA GLY A 244 -5.31 9.28 0.96
C GLY A 244 -5.87 10.63 1.42
N MET A 245 -5.04 11.66 1.50
CA MET A 245 -5.49 12.99 1.92
C MET A 245 -6.47 13.65 0.93
N ASP A 246 -6.54 13.17 -0.30
CA ASP A 246 -7.55 13.54 -1.28
C ASP A 246 -8.96 13.10 -0.88
N LEU A 247 -9.10 12.06 -0.06
CA LEU A 247 -10.36 11.58 0.47
C LEU A 247 -10.88 12.43 1.65
N ILE A 248 -10.05 13.26 2.29
CA ILE A 248 -10.48 14.11 3.40
C ILE A 248 -11.74 14.90 3.00
N PHE A 249 -11.75 15.43 1.76
CA PHE A 249 -12.89 16.12 1.19
C PHE A 249 -13.04 15.80 -0.30
N PRO A 250 -14.25 15.41 -0.77
CA PRO A 250 -15.48 15.37 0.01
C PRO A 250 -15.73 14.05 0.79
N HIS A 251 -15.08 12.93 0.43
CA HIS A 251 -15.49 11.57 0.79
C HIS A 251 -15.63 11.34 2.30
N HIS A 252 -14.55 11.48 3.08
CA HIS A 252 -14.57 11.25 4.54
C HIS A 252 -15.41 12.30 5.30
N GLU A 253 -15.46 13.52 4.80
CA GLU A 253 -16.38 14.52 5.37
C GLU A 253 -17.84 14.11 5.20
N CYS A 254 -18.21 13.55 4.03
CA CYS A 254 -19.54 13.01 3.78
C CYS A 254 -19.83 11.78 4.67
N GLU A 255 -18.84 10.91 4.92
CA GLU A 255 -19.01 9.78 5.84
C GLU A 255 -19.29 10.23 7.28
N ILE A 256 -18.57 11.24 7.78
CA ILE A 256 -18.87 11.85 9.09
C ILE A 256 -20.30 12.37 9.14
N ALA A 257 -20.70 13.12 8.10
CA ALA A 257 -22.05 13.66 8.04
C ALA A 257 -23.13 12.56 8.00
N GLN A 258 -22.91 11.49 7.25
CA GLN A 258 -23.81 10.33 7.18
C GLN A 258 -23.90 9.60 8.52
N ALA A 259 -22.77 9.35 9.19
CA ALA A 259 -22.76 8.70 10.49
C ALA A 259 -23.53 9.52 11.53
N VAL A 260 -23.26 10.82 11.65
CA VAL A 260 -23.99 11.69 12.59
C VAL A 260 -25.47 11.80 12.21
N ALA A 261 -25.81 11.93 10.93
CA ALA A 261 -27.20 12.04 10.48
C ALA A 261 -28.00 10.74 10.67
N SER A 262 -27.36 9.56 10.60
CA SER A 262 -28.06 8.27 10.78
C SER A 262 -28.15 7.84 12.23
N GLN A 263 -27.07 7.92 13.01
CA GLN A 263 -26.99 7.37 14.38
C GLN A 263 -26.80 8.42 15.49
N GLY A 264 -26.65 9.71 15.13
CA GLY A 264 -26.52 10.81 16.09
C GLY A 264 -25.12 11.07 16.61
N ASP A 265 -24.12 10.28 16.21
CA ASP A 265 -22.73 10.40 16.67
C ASP A 265 -21.74 10.00 15.57
N GLN A 266 -20.47 10.40 15.77
CA GLN A 266 -19.37 10.02 14.88
C GLN A 266 -19.01 8.54 15.04
N MET A 267 -18.71 7.88 13.94
CA MET A 267 -18.39 6.48 13.88
C MET A 267 -16.91 6.20 14.21
N VAL A 268 -16.02 7.15 13.92
CA VAL A 268 -14.57 6.95 13.91
C VAL A 268 -13.87 7.79 14.98
N HIS A 269 -12.94 7.17 15.71
CA HIS A 269 -12.16 7.86 16.74
C HIS A 269 -10.89 8.53 16.16
N TYR A 270 -10.11 7.81 15.33
CA TYR A 270 -8.88 8.32 14.73
C TYR A 270 -8.98 8.34 13.21
N TRP A 271 -8.86 9.52 12.63
CA TRP A 271 -8.77 9.72 11.19
C TRP A 271 -7.32 9.84 10.76
N MET A 272 -6.83 8.93 9.93
CA MET A 272 -5.45 8.91 9.47
C MET A 272 -5.36 9.06 7.95
N HIS A 273 -4.50 9.97 7.49
CA HIS A 273 -4.36 10.24 6.06
C HIS A 273 -2.89 10.25 5.65
N ASN A 274 -2.58 9.48 4.61
CA ASN A 274 -1.29 9.59 3.94
C ASN A 274 -1.31 10.71 2.90
N ASN A 275 -0.15 11.37 2.73
CA ASN A 275 0.00 12.44 1.74
C ASN A 275 0.13 11.86 0.31
N MET A 276 0.04 12.72 -0.68
CA MET A 276 0.07 12.36 -2.11
C MET A 276 1.48 11.97 -2.56
N ILE A 277 1.54 11.27 -3.71
CA ILE A 277 2.75 11.11 -4.51
C ILE A 277 2.66 12.04 -5.71
N THR A 278 3.74 12.78 -5.96
CA THR A 278 3.93 13.57 -7.18
C THR A 278 4.91 12.88 -8.12
N ILE A 279 4.93 13.27 -9.37
CA ILE A 279 5.86 12.80 -10.40
C ILE A 279 6.58 14.03 -10.96
N ASN A 280 7.87 14.15 -10.68
CA ASN A 280 8.66 15.33 -11.02
C ASN A 280 7.98 16.64 -10.58
N GLY A 281 7.52 16.70 -9.32
CA GLY A 281 6.86 17.85 -8.72
C GLY A 281 5.41 18.08 -9.18
N GLN A 282 4.86 17.23 -10.05
CA GLN A 282 3.50 17.38 -10.59
C GLN A 282 2.57 16.28 -10.09
N LYS A 283 1.28 16.59 -9.96
CA LYS A 283 0.26 15.57 -9.70
C LYS A 283 0.25 14.54 -10.84
N MET A 284 0.13 13.27 -10.49
CA MET A 284 -0.03 12.20 -11.48
C MET A 284 -1.41 12.32 -12.17
N GLY A 285 -1.43 12.23 -13.49
CA GLY A 285 -2.68 12.30 -14.26
C GLY A 285 -2.53 11.80 -15.70
N LYS A 286 -3.56 11.10 -16.19
CA LYS A 286 -3.58 10.59 -17.58
C LYS A 286 -3.45 11.73 -18.61
N SER A 287 -4.10 12.86 -18.36
CA SER A 287 -4.05 14.04 -19.23
C SER A 287 -2.67 14.71 -19.28
N LEU A 288 -1.82 14.48 -18.28
CA LEU A 288 -0.45 14.99 -18.22
C LEU A 288 0.58 14.03 -18.82
N GLY A 289 0.16 12.85 -19.27
CA GLY A 289 1.05 11.83 -19.83
C GLY A 289 2.05 11.23 -18.81
N ASN A 290 1.88 11.51 -17.52
CA ASN A 290 2.75 11.05 -16.45
C ASN A 290 2.10 9.97 -15.56
N PHE A 291 1.06 9.30 -16.05
CA PHE A 291 0.38 8.22 -15.38
C PHE A 291 1.14 6.91 -15.63
N ILE A 292 1.68 6.32 -14.56
CA ILE A 292 2.48 5.09 -14.63
C ILE A 292 1.85 4.06 -13.70
N THR A 293 1.54 2.87 -14.23
CA THR A 293 1.01 1.75 -13.45
C THR A 293 2.12 1.03 -12.68
N LEU A 294 1.76 0.28 -11.62
CA LEU A 294 2.73 -0.53 -10.87
C LEU A 294 3.39 -1.59 -11.75
N GLU A 295 2.64 -2.23 -12.64
CA GLU A 295 3.18 -3.18 -13.60
C GLU A 295 4.25 -2.54 -14.50
N GLN A 296 3.99 -1.32 -14.99
CA GLN A 296 4.97 -0.58 -15.79
C GLN A 296 6.25 -0.26 -15.01
N PHE A 297 6.14 0.05 -13.70
CA PHE A 297 7.32 0.17 -12.84
C PHE A 297 8.08 -1.14 -12.76
N PHE A 298 7.38 -2.25 -12.54
CA PHE A 298 8.00 -3.57 -12.35
C PHE A 298 8.65 -4.10 -13.63
N THR A 299 8.10 -3.77 -14.78
CA THR A 299 8.61 -4.21 -16.09
C THR A 299 9.52 -3.19 -16.79
N GLY A 300 9.54 -1.94 -16.35
CA GLY A 300 10.24 -0.84 -17.01
C GLY A 300 9.57 -0.38 -18.32
N ASN A 301 8.37 -0.87 -18.63
CA ASN A 301 7.69 -0.62 -19.90
C ASN A 301 6.90 0.69 -19.91
N HIS A 302 7.58 1.82 -19.72
CA HIS A 302 6.99 3.15 -19.85
C HIS A 302 8.04 4.17 -20.28
N ALA A 303 7.68 5.11 -21.16
CA ALA A 303 8.61 6.09 -21.74
C ALA A 303 9.31 7.01 -20.71
N SER A 304 8.68 7.22 -19.54
CA SER A 304 9.25 8.03 -18.46
C SER A 304 10.15 7.24 -17.50
N LEU A 305 10.31 5.92 -17.69
CA LEU A 305 11.16 5.08 -16.84
C LEU A 305 12.48 4.79 -17.56
N THR A 306 13.58 4.87 -16.83
CA THR A 306 14.93 4.53 -17.32
C THR A 306 15.21 3.03 -17.27
N GLN A 307 14.52 2.31 -16.37
CA GLN A 307 14.67 0.87 -16.15
C GLN A 307 13.46 0.29 -15.43
N ALA A 308 13.44 -1.03 -15.27
CA ALA A 308 12.53 -1.72 -14.37
C ALA A 308 12.96 -1.52 -12.90
N TYR A 309 11.98 -1.40 -12.01
CA TYR A 309 12.20 -1.29 -10.57
C TYR A 309 11.45 -2.41 -9.84
N SER A 310 12.14 -3.11 -8.97
CA SER A 310 11.51 -4.20 -8.22
C SER A 310 10.40 -3.69 -7.29
N PRO A 311 9.41 -4.54 -6.95
CA PRO A 311 8.39 -4.19 -5.98
C PRO A 311 8.94 -3.73 -4.63
N MET A 312 10.05 -4.34 -4.16
CA MET A 312 10.67 -3.93 -2.90
C MET A 312 11.41 -2.61 -3.01
N THR A 313 11.95 -2.25 -4.18
CA THR A 313 12.47 -0.89 -4.44
C THR A 313 11.36 0.15 -4.30
N ILE A 314 10.18 -0.10 -4.88
CA ILE A 314 9.02 0.81 -4.76
C ILE A 314 8.55 0.90 -3.29
N ARG A 315 8.45 -0.24 -2.59
CA ARG A 315 8.10 -0.25 -1.18
C ARG A 315 9.10 0.54 -0.34
N PHE A 316 10.39 0.30 -0.52
CA PHE A 316 11.47 1.00 0.18
C PHE A 316 11.46 2.51 -0.10
N PHE A 317 11.24 2.91 -1.35
CA PHE A 317 11.08 4.31 -1.74
C PHE A 317 9.94 4.99 -1.00
N ILE A 318 8.77 4.37 -0.93
CA ILE A 318 7.60 4.90 -0.22
C ILE A 318 7.88 5.03 1.28
N LEU A 319 8.54 4.03 1.89
CA LEU A 319 8.86 4.00 3.33
C LEU A 319 9.98 4.96 3.72
N SER A 320 10.80 5.40 2.76
CA SER A 320 11.88 6.37 2.98
C SER A 320 11.37 7.78 3.28
N ALA A 321 10.07 8.04 3.11
CA ALA A 321 9.40 9.26 3.52
C ALA A 321 8.31 8.97 4.55
N HIS A 322 8.12 9.88 5.49
CA HIS A 322 7.02 9.78 6.44
C HIS A 322 5.66 9.78 5.73
N TYR A 323 4.67 8.99 6.18
CA TYR A 323 3.40 8.84 5.47
C TYR A 323 2.63 10.15 5.27
N ARG A 324 2.77 11.12 6.18
CA ARG A 324 2.18 12.47 6.06
C ARG A 324 3.00 13.44 5.20
N GLY A 325 4.25 13.10 4.86
CA GLY A 325 5.09 13.90 3.97
C GLY A 325 4.76 13.63 2.50
N THR A 326 4.99 14.58 1.61
CA THR A 326 4.90 14.36 0.16
C THR A 326 6.05 13.46 -0.29
N VAL A 327 5.79 12.56 -1.23
CA VAL A 327 6.81 11.78 -1.93
C VAL A 327 6.81 12.20 -3.38
N ASP A 328 7.97 12.60 -3.88
CA ASP A 328 8.13 12.95 -5.28
C ASP A 328 8.91 11.86 -6.02
N PHE A 329 8.25 11.26 -6.99
CA PHE A 329 8.88 10.29 -7.87
C PHE A 329 9.75 10.98 -8.91
N SER A 330 10.99 10.52 -9.03
CA SER A 330 11.85 10.68 -10.20
C SER A 330 12.68 9.41 -10.40
N ASN A 331 13.26 9.21 -11.58
CA ASN A 331 14.15 8.07 -11.82
C ASN A 331 15.34 8.08 -10.84
N GLU A 332 15.93 9.26 -10.62
CA GLU A 332 17.07 9.44 -9.71
C GLU A 332 16.68 9.05 -8.26
N ALA A 333 15.47 9.41 -7.82
CA ALA A 333 14.98 9.05 -6.48
C ALA A 333 14.77 7.54 -6.35
N LEU A 334 14.23 6.86 -7.37
CA LEU A 334 14.09 5.41 -7.37
C LEU A 334 15.43 4.68 -7.48
N GLU A 335 16.36 5.16 -8.29
CA GLU A 335 17.73 4.61 -8.35
C GLU A 335 18.45 4.72 -7.01
N ALA A 336 18.27 5.84 -6.31
CA ALA A 336 18.80 6.02 -4.96
C ALA A 336 18.14 5.07 -3.96
N ALA A 337 16.83 4.90 -4.05
CA ALA A 337 16.08 3.95 -3.22
C ALA A 337 16.50 2.50 -3.49
N GLN A 338 16.71 2.11 -4.75
CA GLN A 338 17.21 0.80 -5.13
C GLN A 338 18.58 0.52 -4.50
N LYS A 339 19.53 1.45 -4.65
CA LYS A 339 20.87 1.32 -4.04
C LYS A 339 20.80 1.21 -2.52
N GLY A 340 19.90 1.99 -1.90
CA GLY A 340 19.65 1.92 -0.45
C GLY A 340 19.11 0.55 -0.03
N TYR A 341 18.09 0.07 -0.72
CA TYR A 341 17.50 -1.24 -0.49
C TYR A 341 18.53 -2.37 -0.69
N GLU A 342 19.27 -2.38 -1.80
CA GLU A 342 20.30 -3.35 -2.08
C GLU A 342 21.42 -3.37 -1.01
N ARG A 343 21.84 -2.17 -0.56
CA ARG A 343 22.80 -2.03 0.54
C ARG A 343 22.28 -2.64 1.83
N LEU A 344 21.01 -2.45 2.17
CA LEU A 344 20.39 -3.05 3.35
C LEU A 344 20.33 -4.58 3.22
N MET A 345 19.93 -5.11 2.07
CA MET A 345 19.88 -6.55 1.81
C MET A 345 21.27 -7.19 1.86
N ASN A 346 22.31 -6.51 1.33
CA ASN A 346 23.69 -6.95 1.44
C ASN A 346 24.14 -7.06 2.90
N ALA A 347 23.74 -6.12 3.75
CA ALA A 347 24.11 -6.17 5.16
C ALA A 347 23.53 -7.39 5.90
N PHE A 348 22.36 -7.90 5.48
CA PHE A 348 21.82 -9.16 6.01
C PHE A 348 22.66 -10.37 5.58
N ASP A 349 23.15 -10.40 4.34
CA ASP A 349 24.07 -11.45 3.87
C ASP A 349 25.42 -11.35 4.61
N ASP A 350 25.86 -10.13 4.92
CA ASP A 350 27.10 -9.83 5.63
C ASP A 350 27.07 -10.22 7.11
N LEU A 351 25.90 -10.15 7.77
CA LEU A 351 25.71 -10.58 9.16
C LEU A 351 26.19 -12.03 9.40
N GLU A 352 26.00 -12.92 8.45
CA GLU A 352 26.43 -14.33 8.55
C GLU A 352 27.95 -14.49 8.53
N ARG A 353 28.68 -13.47 8.08
CA ARG A 353 30.14 -13.45 7.93
C ARG A 353 30.86 -12.66 9.00
N VAL A 354 30.12 -11.99 9.89
CA VAL A 354 30.69 -11.19 10.98
C VAL A 354 31.50 -12.09 11.91
N PRO A 355 32.78 -11.80 12.14
CA PRO A 355 33.60 -12.59 13.08
C PRO A 355 33.15 -12.33 14.52
N VAL A 356 32.88 -13.41 15.24
CA VAL A 356 32.49 -13.36 16.65
C VAL A 356 33.74 -13.37 17.52
N SER A 357 33.77 -12.54 18.56
CA SER A 357 34.84 -12.44 19.58
C SER A 357 34.32 -12.88 20.94
N ASP A 358 35.26 -13.16 21.86
CA ASP A 358 34.94 -13.50 23.27
C ASP A 358 34.41 -12.28 24.04
N HIS A 359 34.54 -11.06 23.51
CA HIS A 359 34.02 -9.80 24.12
C HIS A 359 33.50 -8.86 23.07
N CYS A 360 32.60 -7.98 23.51
CA CYS A 360 32.04 -6.90 22.72
C CYS A 360 32.64 -5.56 23.17
N ASP A 361 33.11 -4.75 22.23
CA ASP A 361 33.57 -3.39 22.53
C ASP A 361 32.43 -2.55 23.14
N ALA A 362 32.74 -1.68 24.08
CA ALA A 362 31.77 -0.93 24.88
C ALA A 362 30.82 -0.07 24.00
N GLU A 363 31.36 0.56 22.96
CA GLU A 363 30.56 1.36 22.01
C GLU A 363 29.63 0.48 21.19
N THR A 364 30.12 -0.66 20.70
CA THR A 364 29.33 -1.66 19.97
C THR A 364 28.20 -2.21 20.84
N GLN A 365 28.53 -2.59 22.08
CA GLN A 365 27.52 -3.08 23.03
C GLN A 365 26.44 -2.03 23.34
N GLN A 366 26.85 -0.78 23.52
CA GLN A 366 25.89 0.32 23.77
C GLN A 366 25.01 0.57 22.55
N PHE A 367 25.58 0.51 21.34
CA PHE A 367 24.80 0.61 20.10
C PHE A 367 23.74 -0.50 20.02
N VAL A 368 24.13 -1.76 20.18
CA VAL A 368 23.21 -2.92 20.09
C VAL A 368 22.07 -2.78 21.10
N LYS A 369 22.38 -2.49 22.37
CA LYS A 369 21.37 -2.28 23.43
C LYS A 369 20.37 -1.18 23.11
N ASN A 370 20.81 -0.11 22.47
CA ASN A 370 19.96 1.03 22.18
C ASN A 370 19.21 0.90 20.84
N PHE A 371 19.72 0.11 19.90
CA PHE A 371 19.21 0.04 18.53
C PHE A 371 17.72 -0.35 18.47
N CYS A 372 17.37 -1.43 19.16
CA CYS A 372 15.98 -1.92 19.17
C CYS A 372 15.02 -0.88 19.77
N GLN A 373 15.39 -0.26 20.91
CA GLN A 373 14.56 0.76 21.55
C GLN A 373 14.40 2.01 20.69
N ARG A 374 15.47 2.50 20.05
CA ARG A 374 15.40 3.64 19.11
C ARG A 374 14.43 3.38 17.96
N CYS A 375 14.45 2.16 17.43
CA CYS A 375 13.51 1.77 16.36
C CYS A 375 12.06 1.75 16.88
N TYR A 376 11.80 1.24 18.09
CA TYR A 376 10.48 1.33 18.72
C TYR A 376 10.04 2.76 18.97
N ASP A 377 10.91 3.61 19.50
CA ASP A 377 10.60 5.02 19.75
C ASP A 377 10.20 5.74 18.45
N ALA A 378 10.88 5.43 17.34
CA ALA A 378 10.52 5.96 16.01
C ALA A 378 9.15 5.44 15.52
N MET A 379 8.88 4.15 15.69
CA MET A 379 7.57 3.59 15.31
C MET A 379 6.44 4.12 16.19
N ASN A 380 6.69 4.30 17.48
CA ASN A 380 5.73 4.83 18.44
C ASN A 380 5.43 6.33 18.23
N ASP A 381 6.33 7.07 17.59
CA ASP A 381 6.11 8.47 17.24
C ASP A 381 5.51 8.64 15.84
N ASP A 382 4.28 8.22 15.66
CA ASP A 382 3.51 8.41 14.42
C ASP A 382 4.13 7.69 13.21
N LEU A 383 4.63 6.46 13.43
CA LEU A 383 5.16 5.56 12.40
C LEU A 383 6.31 6.19 11.58
N GLN A 384 7.35 6.68 12.25
CA GLN A 384 8.52 7.30 11.62
C GLN A 384 9.40 6.27 10.89
N THR A 385 8.87 5.65 9.83
CA THR A 385 9.59 4.66 9.00
C THR A 385 10.93 5.19 8.45
N PRO A 386 11.06 6.47 8.05
CA PRO A 386 12.36 6.98 7.60
C PRO A 386 13.43 6.99 8.70
N LEU A 387 13.06 7.20 9.97
CA LEU A 387 14.01 7.08 11.07
C LEU A 387 14.44 5.64 11.31
N VAL A 388 13.49 4.69 11.24
CA VAL A 388 13.82 3.26 11.33
C VAL A 388 14.80 2.86 10.22
N ILE A 389 14.58 3.29 8.98
CA ILE A 389 15.50 3.06 7.85
C ILE A 389 16.87 3.67 8.13
N SER A 390 16.93 4.87 8.69
CA SER A 390 18.19 5.51 9.08
C SER A 390 18.95 4.67 10.11
N TYR A 391 18.28 4.16 11.14
CA TYR A 391 18.89 3.32 12.16
C TYR A 391 19.35 1.98 11.60
N LEU A 392 18.61 1.39 10.67
CA LEU A 392 19.05 0.19 9.92
C LEU A 392 20.33 0.48 9.14
N PHE A 393 20.51 1.65 8.55
CA PHE A 393 21.77 2.03 7.90
C PHE A 393 22.93 2.27 8.87
N GLU A 394 22.66 2.74 10.08
CA GLU A 394 23.67 2.79 11.13
C GLU A 394 24.14 1.37 11.50
N ALA A 395 23.20 0.42 11.60
CA ALA A 395 23.53 -0.99 11.81
C ALA A 395 24.34 -1.59 10.63
N CYS A 396 23.99 -1.28 9.38
CA CYS A 396 24.80 -1.66 8.21
C CYS A 396 26.23 -1.12 8.31
N HIS A 397 26.42 0.12 8.80
CA HIS A 397 27.75 0.68 9.00
C HIS A 397 28.52 -0.08 10.09
N LEU A 398 27.87 -0.45 11.20
CA LEU A 398 28.49 -1.26 12.25
C LEU A 398 28.93 -2.63 11.71
N ILE A 399 28.09 -3.31 10.92
CA ILE A 399 28.42 -4.60 10.30
C ILE A 399 29.69 -4.49 9.43
N ASN A 400 29.79 -3.46 8.60
CA ASN A 400 30.97 -3.20 7.79
C ASN A 400 32.22 -2.97 8.67
N THR A 401 32.07 -2.24 9.77
CA THR A 401 33.16 -1.95 10.70
C THR A 401 33.66 -3.23 11.42
N LEU A 402 32.73 -4.15 11.72
CA LEU A 402 33.03 -5.47 12.29
C LEU A 402 33.77 -6.37 11.29
N LEU A 403 33.32 -6.40 10.04
CA LEU A 403 33.99 -7.13 8.96
C LEU A 403 35.40 -6.61 8.66
N ASP A 404 35.59 -5.29 8.80
CA ASP A 404 36.90 -4.65 8.68
C ASP A 404 37.81 -4.88 9.91
N HIS A 405 37.36 -5.62 10.93
CA HIS A 405 38.07 -5.86 12.20
C HIS A 405 38.45 -4.56 12.96
N LYS A 406 37.66 -3.49 12.80
CA LYS A 406 37.90 -2.19 13.48
C LYS A 406 37.23 -2.12 14.86
N THR A 407 36.28 -3.00 15.14
CA THR A 407 35.60 -3.19 16.43
C THR A 407 35.27 -4.69 16.60
N THR A 408 34.81 -5.06 17.78
CA THR A 408 34.49 -6.45 18.13
C THR A 408 33.06 -6.58 18.64
N ILE A 409 32.47 -7.76 18.43
CA ILE A 409 31.14 -8.12 18.91
C ILE A 409 31.18 -9.57 19.43
N ASP A 410 30.48 -9.82 20.54
CA ASP A 410 30.26 -11.18 21.04
C ASP A 410 29.02 -11.82 20.39
N SER A 411 28.85 -13.12 20.59
CA SER A 411 27.79 -13.91 20.01
C SER A 411 26.38 -13.41 20.40
N ASP A 412 26.21 -13.05 21.66
CA ASP A 412 24.91 -12.63 22.18
C ASP A 412 24.49 -11.26 21.61
N SER A 413 25.42 -10.31 21.58
CA SER A 413 25.19 -8.98 20.97
C SER A 413 24.94 -9.05 19.47
N LEU A 414 25.66 -9.94 18.73
CA LEU A 414 25.44 -10.15 17.31
C LEU A 414 24.04 -10.74 17.04
N HIS A 415 23.64 -11.72 17.86
CA HIS A 415 22.31 -12.31 17.78
C HIS A 415 21.22 -11.26 18.05
N GLU A 416 21.36 -10.45 19.12
CA GLU A 416 20.41 -9.37 19.45
C GLU A 416 20.29 -8.36 18.31
N LEU A 417 21.41 -7.92 17.73
CA LEU A 417 21.42 -7.01 16.58
C LEU A 417 20.70 -7.62 15.36
N SER A 418 21.04 -8.88 15.04
CA SER A 418 20.46 -9.59 13.89
C SER A 418 18.95 -9.72 14.03
N GLU A 419 18.45 -10.16 15.18
CA GLU A 419 17.01 -10.32 15.41
C GLU A 419 16.27 -8.98 15.40
N ALA A 420 16.84 -7.93 15.98
CA ALA A 420 16.26 -6.58 15.91
C ALA A 420 16.21 -6.05 14.47
N MET A 421 17.29 -6.20 13.69
CA MET A 421 17.30 -5.80 12.28
C MET A 421 16.24 -6.55 11.47
N LYS A 422 16.13 -7.88 11.63
CA LYS A 422 15.11 -8.72 10.96
C LYS A 422 13.69 -8.29 11.34
N LEU A 423 13.44 -8.05 12.63
CA LEU A 423 12.16 -7.59 13.13
C LEU A 423 11.73 -6.30 12.43
N PHE A 424 12.57 -5.29 12.42
CA PHE A 424 12.20 -4.01 11.84
C PHE A 424 12.16 -4.04 10.31
N ALA A 425 13.16 -4.62 9.65
CA ALA A 425 13.22 -4.63 8.19
C ALA A 425 12.17 -5.55 7.56
N PHE A 426 12.07 -6.80 8.01
CA PHE A 426 11.23 -7.80 7.35
C PHE A 426 9.82 -7.86 7.94
N ASN A 427 9.68 -7.90 9.27
CA ASN A 427 8.38 -8.11 9.87
C ASN A 427 7.57 -6.81 9.89
N LEU A 428 8.16 -5.68 10.30
CA LEU A 428 7.45 -4.42 10.48
C LEU A 428 7.46 -3.55 9.21
N LEU A 429 8.62 -3.29 8.60
CA LEU A 429 8.67 -2.57 7.32
C LEU A 429 8.24 -3.46 6.13
N GLY A 430 8.09 -4.77 6.32
CA GLY A 430 7.60 -5.71 5.32
C GLY A 430 8.50 -5.79 4.08
N LEU A 431 9.79 -5.51 4.20
CA LEU A 431 10.74 -5.75 3.14
C LEU A 431 10.95 -7.25 2.95
N LYS A 432 11.36 -7.67 1.76
CA LYS A 432 11.78 -9.04 1.44
C LYS A 432 13.14 -8.98 0.78
N ASN A 433 13.95 -10.02 0.92
CA ASN A 433 15.18 -10.16 0.14
C ASN A 433 14.85 -10.81 -1.20
N GLU A 434 14.79 -10.00 -2.26
CA GLU A 434 14.44 -10.46 -3.62
C GLU A 434 15.60 -11.18 -4.33
N LYS A 435 16.81 -11.19 -3.74
CA LYS A 435 17.95 -11.91 -4.31
C LYS A 435 17.73 -13.42 -4.39
N GLY A 436 16.86 -13.99 -3.54
CA GLY A 436 16.48 -15.38 -3.55
C GLY A 436 15.52 -15.78 -4.67
N ASP A 437 14.70 -14.84 -5.16
CA ASP A 437 13.69 -15.08 -6.20
C ASP A 437 14.25 -14.93 -7.63
N ASN A 438 15.45 -14.40 -7.80
CA ASN A 438 16.16 -14.31 -9.08
C ASN A 438 16.88 -15.61 -9.47
N ASN A 439 16.32 -16.77 -9.09
CA ASN A 439 16.91 -18.08 -9.42
C ASN A 439 17.06 -18.28 -10.94
N GLU A 440 16.10 -17.81 -11.76
CA GLU A 440 16.18 -17.98 -13.21
C GLU A 440 17.31 -17.16 -13.86
N ALA A 441 17.46 -15.88 -13.53
CA ALA A 441 18.56 -15.06 -14.07
C ALA A 441 19.92 -15.51 -13.54
N ARG A 442 19.96 -16.01 -12.32
CA ARG A 442 21.16 -16.56 -11.68
C ARG A 442 21.52 -17.93 -12.26
N GLU A 443 20.55 -18.81 -12.49
CA GLU A 443 20.74 -20.10 -13.18
C GLU A 443 21.14 -19.88 -14.65
N GLU A 444 20.55 -18.89 -15.33
CA GLU A 444 20.97 -18.52 -16.69
C GLU A 444 22.42 -17.97 -16.73
N ALA A 445 22.79 -17.11 -15.78
CA ALA A 445 24.16 -16.61 -15.66
C ALA A 445 25.15 -17.72 -15.32
N TYR A 446 24.82 -18.61 -14.38
CA TYR A 446 25.62 -19.79 -14.09
C TYR A 446 25.73 -20.71 -15.31
N GLY A 447 24.63 -20.95 -16.02
CA GLY A 447 24.62 -21.72 -17.25
C GLY A 447 25.62 -21.19 -18.27
N LYS A 448 25.59 -19.89 -18.57
CA LYS A 448 26.52 -19.24 -19.49
C LYS A 448 27.99 -19.35 -19.07
N VAL A 449 28.27 -19.24 -17.75
CA VAL A 449 29.63 -19.39 -17.24
C VAL A 449 30.10 -20.86 -17.35
N VAL A 450 29.27 -21.84 -17.00
CA VAL A 450 29.57 -23.25 -17.12
C VAL A 450 29.80 -23.65 -18.58
N ASP A 451 28.95 -23.19 -19.49
CA ASP A 451 29.09 -23.40 -20.93
C ASP A 451 30.43 -22.86 -21.46
N MET A 452 30.81 -21.62 -21.08
CA MET A 452 32.12 -21.05 -21.42
C MET A 452 33.28 -21.87 -20.90
N VAL A 453 33.21 -22.42 -19.68
CA VAL A 453 34.25 -23.29 -19.09
C VAL A 453 34.29 -24.64 -19.82
N LEU A 454 33.12 -25.17 -20.24
CA LEU A 454 33.06 -26.40 -21.03
C LEU A 454 33.63 -26.23 -22.45
N ASP A 455 33.46 -25.05 -23.08
CA ASP A 455 34.09 -24.69 -24.35
C ASP A 455 35.62 -24.63 -24.22
N LEU A 456 36.14 -24.07 -23.12
CA LEU A 456 37.60 -24.11 -22.83
C LEU A 456 38.10 -25.54 -22.65
N ARG A 457 37.33 -26.42 -21.98
CA ARG A 457 37.64 -27.84 -21.85
C ARG A 457 37.64 -28.55 -23.22
N ALA A 458 36.66 -28.26 -24.07
CA ALA A 458 36.57 -28.83 -25.41
C ALA A 458 37.79 -28.41 -26.28
N LYS A 459 38.18 -27.16 -26.17
CA LYS A 459 39.39 -26.64 -26.85
C LYS A 459 40.65 -27.34 -26.36
N ALA A 460 40.86 -27.51 -25.04
CA ALA A 460 41.97 -28.23 -24.48
C ALA A 460 42.01 -29.69 -24.99
N LYS A 461 40.86 -30.39 -25.09
CA LYS A 461 40.73 -31.71 -25.69
C LYS A 461 41.17 -31.72 -27.17
N ALA A 462 40.73 -30.74 -27.96
CA ALA A 462 41.12 -30.65 -29.36
C ALA A 462 42.60 -30.41 -29.56
N ASP A 463 43.23 -29.66 -28.66
CA ASP A 463 44.66 -29.38 -28.64
C ASP A 463 45.50 -30.53 -28.01
N LYS A 464 44.85 -31.65 -27.60
CA LYS A 464 45.43 -32.80 -26.89
C LYS A 464 46.05 -32.45 -25.54
N ASP A 465 45.64 -31.31 -24.93
CA ASP A 465 46.04 -30.96 -23.56
C ASP A 465 45.09 -31.62 -22.55
N TRP A 466 45.36 -32.89 -22.31
CA TRP A 466 44.55 -33.73 -21.41
C TRP A 466 44.65 -33.27 -19.96
N ALA A 467 45.80 -32.71 -19.54
CA ALA A 467 46.00 -32.21 -18.18
C ALA A 467 45.08 -31.05 -17.85
N THR A 468 44.97 -30.07 -18.74
CA THR A 468 44.04 -28.93 -18.57
C THR A 468 42.56 -29.38 -18.67
N SER A 469 42.23 -30.27 -19.59
CA SER A 469 40.89 -30.84 -19.72
C SER A 469 40.42 -31.57 -18.45
N ASP A 470 41.30 -32.39 -17.83
CA ASP A 470 40.97 -33.12 -16.59
C ASP A 470 40.87 -32.16 -15.40
N LYS A 471 41.77 -31.19 -15.28
CA LYS A 471 41.70 -30.14 -14.25
C LYS A 471 40.41 -29.37 -14.27
N ILE A 472 39.89 -29.01 -15.44
CA ILE A 472 38.61 -28.32 -15.59
C ILE A 472 37.44 -29.22 -15.15
N ARG A 473 37.45 -30.48 -15.55
CA ARG A 473 36.41 -31.45 -15.13
C ARG A 473 36.36 -31.60 -13.62
N ASP A 474 37.53 -31.78 -13.02
CA ASP A 474 37.65 -32.02 -11.58
C ASP A 474 37.23 -30.78 -10.79
N ALA A 475 37.60 -29.56 -11.23
CA ALA A 475 37.13 -28.30 -10.64
C ALA A 475 35.62 -28.12 -10.74
N LEU A 476 35.01 -28.47 -11.87
CA LEU A 476 33.56 -28.44 -12.01
C LEU A 476 32.86 -29.44 -11.09
N SER A 477 33.46 -30.64 -10.93
CA SER A 477 32.96 -31.67 -10.01
C SER A 477 33.05 -31.22 -8.54
N GLU A 478 34.17 -30.60 -8.13
CA GLU A 478 34.33 -30.02 -6.78
C GLU A 478 33.34 -28.89 -6.53
N ALA A 479 32.99 -28.11 -7.57
CA ALA A 479 31.98 -27.09 -7.50
C ALA A 479 30.52 -27.63 -7.54
N GLY A 480 30.35 -28.97 -7.55
CA GLY A 480 29.01 -29.61 -7.52
C GLY A 480 28.37 -29.84 -8.89
N PHE A 481 29.09 -29.62 -10.00
CA PHE A 481 28.56 -29.87 -11.34
C PHE A 481 28.90 -31.29 -11.81
N GLU A 482 27.88 -32.05 -12.20
CA GLU A 482 28.04 -33.32 -12.90
C GLU A 482 28.12 -33.07 -14.42
N VAL A 483 29.28 -33.36 -15.03
CA VAL A 483 29.50 -33.13 -16.47
C VAL A 483 29.55 -34.50 -17.17
N LYS A 484 28.77 -34.68 -18.26
CA LYS A 484 28.70 -35.89 -19.08
C LYS A 484 29.04 -35.57 -20.53
N ASP A 485 30.06 -36.26 -21.04
CA ASP A 485 30.39 -36.29 -22.47
C ASP A 485 29.37 -37.23 -23.19
N THR A 486 28.66 -36.73 -24.20
CA THR A 486 27.71 -37.48 -25.03
C THR A 486 28.14 -37.45 -26.49
N LYS A 487 27.50 -38.26 -27.34
CA LYS A 487 27.81 -38.26 -28.77
C LYS A 487 27.43 -36.93 -29.48
N ASP A 488 26.50 -36.21 -28.90
CA ASP A 488 25.98 -34.96 -29.45
C ASP A 488 26.53 -33.69 -28.77
N GLY A 489 27.54 -33.86 -27.84
CA GLY A 489 28.17 -32.76 -27.11
C GLY A 489 28.37 -33.05 -25.62
N VAL A 490 28.61 -32.00 -24.85
CA VAL A 490 28.77 -32.09 -23.38
C VAL A 490 27.46 -31.60 -22.74
N THR A 491 26.95 -32.36 -21.78
CA THR A 491 25.83 -31.96 -20.93
C THR A 491 26.24 -31.85 -19.48
N TRP A 492 25.59 -30.98 -18.73
CA TRP A 492 25.88 -30.79 -17.33
C TRP A 492 24.64 -30.60 -16.48
N LYS A 493 24.71 -30.87 -15.20
CA LYS A 493 23.69 -30.53 -14.20
C LYS A 493 24.39 -30.19 -12.87
N LEU A 494 23.76 -29.27 -12.12
CA LEU A 494 24.14 -28.97 -10.74
C LEU A 494 23.52 -30.02 -9.81
N ASN A 495 24.31 -30.72 -9.04
CA ASN A 495 23.84 -31.62 -7.98
C ASN A 495 23.54 -30.74 -6.75
N ARG A 496 22.26 -30.66 -6.39
CA ARG A 496 21.79 -30.01 -5.15
C ARG A 496 22.04 -30.89 -3.94
#